data_94e528d3ee295ec95c8956ea1d126c18
#
_entry.id   94e528d3ee295ec95c8956ea1d126c18
#
_cell.length_a   1.000
_cell.length_b   1.000
_cell.length_c   1.000
_cell.angle_alpha   90.00
_cell.angle_beta   90.00
_cell.angle_gamma   90.00
#
_symmetry.space_group_name_H-M   'P 1'
#
loop_
_entity.id
_entity.type
_entity.pdbx_description
1 polymer ?
#
loop_
_entity_poly.entity_id
_entity_poly.type
_entity_poly.pdbx_seq_one_letter_code
_entity_poly.pdbx_strand_id
1 'polypeptide(L)'
;LHLSIRRQRQMCIRDRIKGRINQIRAQIEETSSDYDREKLQERLAKLAGGVAVINVGAATEIEMKEKKARVEDALHATRAAVEEGIVPGGGVALLRSLDAVKKVADGLELNDQKVGVEIVLKALEAPLRQIVANAGLEGALIIDKVRSASNTSDGFDAASETYTDMIQAGIIDPTKVVRTALENAASVAGLVLTTEAGVHELPEDKDKMPPMPPGGGMGDMGGMGGMM
;
A
#
# COMPACT_ATOMS: atom_id res chain seq x y z
N LEU A 1 -31.12 23.01 -40.47
CA LEU A 1 -31.72 21.77 -39.95
C LEU A 1 -30.73 20.59 -39.91
N HIS A 2 -29.94 20.34 -40.95
CA HIS A 2 -28.98 19.22 -41.00
C HIS A 2 -27.86 19.27 -39.97
N LEU A 3 -27.37 20.45 -39.59
CA LEU A 3 -26.30 20.64 -38.61
C LEU A 3 -26.75 20.39 -37.16
N SER A 4 -27.98 20.73 -36.81
CA SER A 4 -28.54 20.49 -35.49
C SER A 4 -28.79 19.00 -35.23
N ILE A 5 -29.31 18.28 -36.25
CA ILE A 5 -29.52 16.82 -36.17
C ILE A 5 -28.20 16.04 -36.04
N ARG A 6 -27.14 16.49 -36.75
CA ARG A 6 -25.78 15.90 -36.57
C ARG A 6 -25.24 16.13 -35.16
N ARG A 7 -25.40 17.33 -34.61
CA ARG A 7 -24.95 17.63 -33.21
C ARG A 7 -25.75 16.81 -32.20
N GLN A 8 -27.05 16.70 -32.33
CA GLN A 8 -27.87 15.85 -31.46
C GLN A 8 -27.46 14.38 -31.54
N ARG A 9 -27.23 13.86 -32.75
CA ARG A 9 -26.78 12.48 -32.95
C ARG A 9 -25.40 12.21 -32.32
N GLN A 10 -24.47 13.13 -32.46
CA GLN A 10 -23.14 13.04 -31.84
C GLN A 10 -23.22 13.12 -30.32
N MET A 11 -24.10 13.93 -29.75
CA MET A 11 -24.32 14.02 -28.31
C MET A 11 -24.92 12.72 -27.76
N CYS A 12 -25.93 12.15 -28.40
CA CYS A 12 -26.50 10.86 -28.01
C CYS A 12 -25.50 9.69 -28.09
N ILE A 13 -24.63 9.69 -29.10
CA ILE A 13 -23.59 8.67 -29.23
C ILE A 13 -22.57 8.81 -28.08
N ARG A 14 -22.15 10.03 -27.78
CA ARG A 14 -21.19 10.31 -26.68
C ARG A 14 -21.77 9.92 -25.32
N ASP A 15 -23.03 10.20 -25.08
CA ASP A 15 -23.70 9.85 -23.83
C ASP A 15 -23.87 8.32 -23.67
N ARG A 16 -24.18 7.61 -24.78
CA ARG A 16 -24.21 6.14 -24.81
C ARG A 16 -22.83 5.52 -24.52
N ILE A 17 -21.78 6.10 -25.10
CA ILE A 17 -20.40 5.64 -24.83
C ILE A 17 -20.05 5.86 -23.35
N LYS A 18 -20.34 7.03 -22.78
CA LYS A 18 -20.15 7.30 -21.36
C LYS A 18 -20.93 6.34 -20.47
N GLY A 19 -22.20 6.09 -20.79
CA GLY A 19 -23.04 5.13 -20.09
C GLY A 19 -22.43 3.71 -20.12
N ARG A 20 -21.92 3.29 -21.28
CA ARG A 20 -21.27 1.97 -21.42
C ARG A 20 -19.96 1.89 -20.66
N ILE A 21 -19.16 2.95 -20.65
CA ILE A 21 -17.93 3.05 -19.85
C ILE A 21 -18.24 2.85 -18.35
N ASN A 22 -19.28 3.52 -17.84
CA ASN A 22 -19.65 3.40 -16.44
C ASN A 22 -20.16 1.99 -16.08
N GLN A 23 -20.93 1.35 -16.97
CA GLN A 23 -21.34 -0.05 -16.79
C GLN A 23 -20.16 -1.00 -16.74
N ILE A 24 -19.16 -0.84 -17.62
CA ILE A 24 -17.98 -1.70 -17.63
C ILE A 24 -17.14 -1.47 -16.37
N ARG A 25 -17.03 -0.24 -15.87
CA ARG A 25 -16.34 0.06 -14.61
C ARG A 25 -16.99 -0.66 -13.43
N ALA A 26 -18.31 -0.61 -13.31
CA ALA A 26 -19.03 -1.34 -12.28
C ALA A 26 -18.80 -2.86 -12.38
N GLN A 27 -18.81 -3.42 -13.57
CA GLN A 27 -18.52 -4.84 -13.80
C GLN A 27 -17.09 -5.24 -13.44
N ILE A 28 -16.11 -4.34 -13.61
CA ILE A 28 -14.71 -4.58 -13.20
C ILE A 28 -14.60 -4.67 -11.67
N GLU A 29 -15.38 -3.87 -10.94
CA GLU A 29 -15.41 -3.88 -9.47
C GLU A 29 -16.13 -5.12 -8.91
N GLU A 30 -17.18 -5.60 -9.58
CA GLU A 30 -17.98 -6.73 -9.15
C GLU A 30 -17.35 -8.09 -9.49
N THR A 31 -16.46 -8.14 -10.48
CA THR A 31 -15.91 -9.43 -10.97
C THR A 31 -14.80 -9.96 -10.06
N SER A 32 -14.91 -11.22 -9.67
CA SER A 32 -13.90 -11.95 -8.88
C SER A 32 -12.86 -12.68 -9.75
N SER A 33 -13.10 -12.81 -11.05
CA SER A 33 -12.21 -13.49 -12.00
C SER A 33 -11.19 -12.50 -12.57
N ASP A 34 -9.90 -12.80 -12.41
CA ASP A 34 -8.81 -11.97 -12.96
C ASP A 34 -8.83 -11.93 -14.49
N TYR A 35 -9.21 -13.05 -15.14
CA TYR A 35 -9.35 -13.12 -16.59
C TYR A 35 -10.48 -12.21 -17.09
N ASP A 36 -11.66 -12.25 -16.47
CA ASP A 36 -12.79 -11.41 -16.87
C ASP A 36 -12.48 -9.93 -16.61
N ARG A 37 -11.79 -9.64 -15.51
CA ARG A 37 -11.33 -8.28 -15.18
C ARG A 37 -10.40 -7.75 -16.27
N GLU A 38 -9.44 -8.53 -16.73
CA GLU A 38 -8.52 -8.15 -17.80
C GLU A 38 -9.29 -7.87 -19.11
N LYS A 39 -10.25 -8.74 -19.48
CA LYS A 39 -11.07 -8.54 -20.69
C LYS A 39 -11.99 -7.34 -20.60
N LEU A 40 -12.56 -7.05 -19.45
CA LEU A 40 -13.36 -5.85 -19.23
C LEU A 40 -12.51 -4.58 -19.30
N GLN A 41 -11.29 -4.61 -18.75
CA GLN A 41 -10.33 -3.51 -18.85
C GLN A 41 -9.92 -3.25 -20.31
N GLU A 42 -9.66 -4.29 -21.09
CA GLU A 42 -9.36 -4.18 -22.52
C GLU A 42 -10.52 -3.52 -23.29
N ARG A 43 -11.78 -3.89 -22.98
CA ARG A 43 -12.96 -3.27 -23.58
C ARG A 43 -13.13 -1.81 -23.17
N LEU A 44 -12.91 -1.51 -21.89
CA LEU A 44 -12.94 -0.16 -21.36
C LEU A 44 -11.93 0.74 -22.07
N ALA A 45 -10.74 0.22 -22.30
CA ALA A 45 -9.68 0.86 -23.02
C ALA A 45 -10.06 1.30 -24.41
N LYS A 46 -10.61 0.40 -25.18
CA LYS A 46 -11.08 0.67 -26.56
C LYS A 46 -12.18 1.73 -26.61
N LEU A 47 -12.99 1.85 -25.57
CA LEU A 47 -14.07 2.82 -25.50
C LEU A 47 -13.65 4.19 -24.95
N ALA A 48 -12.70 4.21 -24.00
CA ALA A 48 -12.27 5.42 -23.29
C ALA A 48 -11.08 6.15 -23.93
N GLY A 49 -10.50 5.61 -25.00
CA GLY A 49 -9.47 6.31 -25.78
C GLY A 49 -8.03 6.07 -25.34
N GLY A 50 -7.75 5.03 -24.57
CA GLY A 50 -6.38 4.58 -24.32
C GLY A 50 -6.19 3.77 -23.04
N VAL A 51 -5.36 2.74 -23.15
CA VAL A 51 -4.82 1.98 -22.01
C VAL A 51 -3.31 1.91 -22.20
N ALA A 52 -2.59 2.24 -21.15
CA ALA A 52 -1.18 1.93 -21.06
C ALA A 52 -1.05 0.48 -20.55
N VAL A 53 -0.32 -0.35 -21.28
CA VAL A 53 0.00 -1.71 -20.86
C VAL A 53 1.46 -1.77 -20.43
N ILE A 54 1.70 -2.13 -19.18
CA ILE A 54 3.04 -2.34 -18.65
C ILE A 54 3.31 -3.84 -18.62
N ASN A 55 4.20 -4.30 -19.50
CA ASN A 55 4.62 -5.70 -19.53
C ASN A 55 5.73 -5.93 -18.51
N VAL A 56 5.50 -6.87 -17.60
CA VAL A 56 6.46 -7.23 -16.56
C VAL A 56 6.99 -8.64 -16.87
N GLY A 57 8.31 -8.78 -16.86
CA GLY A 57 9.00 -10.05 -17.07
C GLY A 57 10.14 -10.25 -16.09
N ALA A 58 10.46 -11.50 -15.78
CA ALA A 58 11.59 -11.90 -14.95
C ALA A 58 12.07 -13.30 -15.33
N ALA A 59 13.22 -13.73 -14.78
CA ALA A 59 13.80 -15.03 -15.04
C ALA A 59 13.00 -16.17 -14.36
N THR A 60 12.34 -15.88 -13.23
CA THR A 60 11.52 -16.84 -12.48
C THR A 60 10.10 -16.31 -12.28
N GLU A 61 9.16 -17.23 -12.06
CA GLU A 61 7.75 -16.88 -11.78
C GLU A 61 7.61 -16.07 -10.47
N ILE A 62 8.39 -16.41 -9.44
CA ILE A 62 8.37 -15.71 -8.15
C ILE A 62 8.84 -14.27 -8.33
N GLU A 63 9.95 -14.06 -9.02
CA GLU A 63 10.47 -12.73 -9.30
C GLU A 63 9.50 -11.90 -10.17
N MET A 64 8.85 -12.55 -11.14
CA MET A 64 7.83 -11.89 -11.96
C MET A 64 6.63 -11.41 -11.13
N LYS A 65 6.15 -12.26 -10.19
CA LYS A 65 5.06 -11.89 -9.28
C LYS A 65 5.46 -10.73 -8.37
N GLU A 66 6.68 -10.74 -7.84
CA GLU A 66 7.21 -9.66 -7.02
C GLU A 66 7.29 -8.33 -7.80
N LYS A 67 7.86 -8.36 -9.00
CA LYS A 67 7.91 -7.16 -9.86
C LYS A 67 6.53 -6.65 -10.24
N LYS A 68 5.59 -7.56 -10.56
CA LYS A 68 4.19 -7.19 -10.84
C LYS A 68 3.56 -6.48 -9.64
N ALA A 69 3.68 -7.06 -8.45
CA ALA A 69 3.14 -6.48 -7.22
C ALA A 69 3.73 -5.08 -6.94
N ARG A 70 5.04 -4.89 -7.17
CA ARG A 70 5.70 -3.60 -7.01
C ARG A 70 5.18 -2.53 -7.98
N VAL A 71 4.91 -2.90 -9.22
CA VAL A 71 4.31 -2.00 -10.22
C VAL A 71 2.86 -1.66 -9.87
N GLU A 72 2.08 -2.63 -9.41
CA GLU A 72 0.71 -2.42 -8.94
C GLU A 72 0.66 -1.48 -7.74
N ASP A 73 1.56 -1.65 -6.77
CA ASP A 73 1.70 -0.78 -5.61
C ASP A 73 2.03 0.67 -6.02
N ALA A 74 3.02 0.85 -6.89
CA ALA A 74 3.36 2.16 -7.43
C ALA A 74 2.19 2.84 -8.17
N LEU A 75 1.36 2.06 -8.88
CA LEU A 75 0.17 2.56 -9.55
C LEU A 75 -0.89 3.04 -8.54
N HIS A 76 -1.11 2.26 -7.48
CA HIS A 76 -2.06 2.61 -6.41
C HIS A 76 -1.59 3.86 -5.65
N ALA A 77 -0.31 3.94 -5.30
CA ALA A 77 0.28 5.12 -4.67
C ALA A 77 0.15 6.37 -5.54
N THR A 78 0.40 6.24 -6.85
CA THR A 78 0.25 7.36 -7.81
C THR A 78 -1.20 7.84 -7.88
N ARG A 79 -2.18 6.94 -7.92
CA ARG A 79 -3.61 7.30 -7.91
C ARG A 79 -3.99 8.03 -6.62
N ALA A 80 -3.55 7.51 -5.47
CA ALA A 80 -3.78 8.14 -4.17
C ALA A 80 -3.17 9.55 -4.11
N ALA A 81 -1.96 9.73 -4.67
CA ALA A 81 -1.31 11.02 -4.76
C ALA A 81 -2.05 12.02 -5.65
N VAL A 82 -2.65 11.56 -6.76
CA VAL A 82 -3.49 12.43 -7.62
C VAL A 82 -4.77 12.86 -6.91
N GLU A 83 -5.34 12.02 -6.04
CA GLU A 83 -6.59 12.31 -5.34
C GLU A 83 -6.42 13.33 -4.19
N GLU A 84 -5.40 13.20 -3.35
CA GLU A 84 -5.22 14.01 -2.13
C GLU A 84 -3.86 14.72 -2.04
N GLY A 85 -3.03 14.63 -3.07
CA GLY A 85 -1.70 15.24 -3.07
C GLY A 85 -0.65 14.39 -2.37
N ILE A 86 0.50 15.00 -2.16
CA ILE A 86 1.68 14.38 -1.57
C ILE A 86 2.14 15.12 -0.32
N VAL A 87 2.83 14.40 0.55
CA VAL A 87 3.49 14.92 1.76
C VAL A 87 4.95 14.44 1.80
N PRO A 88 5.83 15.08 2.61
CA PRO A 88 7.17 14.56 2.85
C PRO A 88 7.11 13.12 3.37
N GLY A 89 7.85 12.22 2.72
CA GLY A 89 7.89 10.80 3.06
C GLY A 89 8.78 10.47 4.25
N GLY A 90 9.08 9.20 4.42
CA GLY A 90 9.97 8.75 5.48
C GLY A 90 9.44 8.96 6.91
N GLY A 91 8.13 9.08 7.10
CA GLY A 91 7.51 9.34 8.39
C GLY A 91 7.54 10.80 8.84
N VAL A 92 8.10 11.72 8.04
CA VAL A 92 8.23 13.14 8.38
C VAL A 92 6.88 13.82 8.53
N ALA A 93 5.92 13.54 7.65
CA ALA A 93 4.58 14.12 7.70
C ALA A 93 3.87 13.84 9.03
N LEU A 94 3.96 12.61 9.53
CA LEU A 94 3.41 12.21 10.84
C LEU A 94 4.13 12.92 11.99
N LEU A 95 5.45 13.01 11.94
CA LEU A 95 6.24 13.72 12.94
C LEU A 95 5.87 15.21 13.01
N ARG A 96 5.64 15.86 11.86
CA ARG A 96 5.21 17.27 11.78
C ARG A 96 3.79 17.51 12.30
N SER A 97 2.95 16.47 12.36
CA SER A 97 1.60 16.59 12.91
C SER A 97 1.54 16.60 14.45
N LEU A 98 2.64 16.30 15.14
CA LEU A 98 2.72 16.25 16.60
C LEU A 98 2.18 17.51 17.29
N ASP A 99 2.52 18.70 16.79
CA ASP A 99 2.10 19.95 17.41
C ASP A 99 0.60 20.21 17.24
N ALA A 100 0.01 19.74 16.14
CA ALA A 100 -1.44 19.80 15.96
C ALA A 100 -2.16 18.87 16.96
N VAL A 101 -1.64 17.67 17.17
CA VAL A 101 -2.19 16.69 18.12
C VAL A 101 -2.03 17.16 19.57
N LYS A 102 -0.91 17.80 19.92
CA LYS A 102 -0.73 18.41 21.25
C LYS A 102 -1.78 19.48 21.57
N LYS A 103 -2.10 20.34 20.60
CA LYS A 103 -3.16 21.35 20.77
C LYS A 103 -4.54 20.73 21.07
N VAL A 104 -4.81 19.53 20.54
CA VAL A 104 -6.03 18.79 20.88
C VAL A 104 -6.00 18.38 22.35
N ALA A 105 -4.86 17.89 22.87
CA ALA A 105 -4.72 17.52 24.28
C ALA A 105 -4.99 18.68 25.23
N ASP A 106 -4.54 19.88 24.87
CA ASP A 106 -4.73 21.09 25.68
C ASP A 106 -6.20 21.49 25.82
N GLY A 107 -7.03 21.13 24.84
CA GLY A 107 -8.49 21.38 24.85
C GLY A 107 -9.33 20.33 25.57
N LEU A 108 -8.73 19.23 26.05
CA LEU A 108 -9.45 18.15 26.72
C LEU A 108 -9.50 18.36 28.24
N GLU A 109 -10.65 18.04 28.84
CA GLU A 109 -10.84 18.16 30.31
C GLU A 109 -10.49 16.85 31.02
N LEU A 110 -10.83 15.69 30.43
CA LEU A 110 -10.67 14.39 31.05
C LEU A 110 -9.24 13.85 30.91
N ASN A 111 -8.67 13.38 32.02
CA ASN A 111 -7.32 12.81 32.05
C ASN A 111 -7.18 11.58 31.14
N ASP A 112 -8.18 10.70 31.08
CA ASP A 112 -8.15 9.49 30.26
C ASP A 112 -8.11 9.83 28.76
N GLN A 113 -8.81 10.91 28.34
CA GLN A 113 -8.71 11.40 26.98
C GLN A 113 -7.31 11.95 26.66
N LYS A 114 -6.68 12.65 27.62
CA LYS A 114 -5.29 13.12 27.47
C LYS A 114 -4.32 11.95 27.29
N VAL A 115 -4.47 10.89 28.08
CA VAL A 115 -3.67 9.66 27.93
C VAL A 115 -3.85 9.05 26.53
N GLY A 116 -5.07 9.00 25.99
CA GLY A 116 -5.32 8.56 24.64
C GLY A 116 -4.56 9.40 23.58
N VAL A 117 -4.54 10.72 23.74
CA VAL A 117 -3.76 11.61 22.87
C VAL A 117 -2.26 11.38 23.01
N GLU A 118 -1.76 11.13 24.24
CA GLU A 118 -0.34 10.81 24.47
C GLU A 118 0.08 9.50 23.77
N ILE A 119 -0.80 8.50 23.76
CA ILE A 119 -0.56 7.25 22.99
C ILE A 119 -0.40 7.57 21.50
N VAL A 120 -1.29 8.39 20.94
CA VAL A 120 -1.20 8.79 19.53
C VAL A 120 0.08 9.58 19.27
N LEU A 121 0.46 10.52 20.14
CA LEU A 121 1.70 11.29 20.01
C LEU A 121 2.94 10.39 19.92
N LYS A 122 3.03 9.36 20.77
CA LYS A 122 4.13 8.38 20.71
C LYS A 122 4.07 7.54 19.43
N ALA A 123 2.88 7.15 18.99
CA ALA A 123 2.70 6.37 17.77
C ALA A 123 3.13 7.12 16.51
N LEU A 124 2.95 8.45 16.46
CA LEU A 124 3.35 9.27 15.30
C LEU A 124 4.86 9.31 15.06
N GLU A 125 5.68 9.06 16.08
CA GLU A 125 7.14 8.95 15.92
C GLU A 125 7.59 7.56 15.42
N ALA A 126 6.76 6.54 15.59
CA ALA A 126 7.14 5.15 15.33
C ALA A 126 7.58 4.86 13.88
N PRO A 127 6.93 5.40 12.83
CA PRO A 127 7.34 5.12 11.45
C PRO A 127 8.77 5.61 11.14
N LEU A 128 9.09 6.86 11.48
CA LEU A 128 10.46 7.37 11.29
C LEU A 128 11.47 6.60 12.14
N ARG A 129 11.12 6.32 13.40
CA ARG A 129 11.98 5.54 14.30
C ARG A 129 12.29 4.17 13.73
N GLN A 130 11.28 3.49 13.16
CA GLN A 130 11.47 2.17 12.57
C GLN A 130 12.34 2.21 11.31
N ILE A 131 12.16 3.21 10.45
CA ILE A 131 13.00 3.39 9.25
C ILE A 131 14.46 3.56 9.65
N VAL A 132 14.72 4.41 10.65
CA VAL A 132 16.08 4.68 11.16
C VAL A 132 16.67 3.43 11.81
N ALA A 133 15.89 2.69 12.61
CA ALA A 133 16.32 1.44 13.23
C ALA A 133 16.65 0.36 12.18
N ASN A 134 15.87 0.28 11.09
CA ASN A 134 16.15 -0.64 9.99
C ASN A 134 17.48 -0.31 9.26
N ALA A 135 17.90 0.95 9.28
CA ALA A 135 19.23 1.38 8.81
C ALA A 135 20.35 1.15 9.82
N GLY A 136 20.03 0.60 11.01
CA GLY A 136 21.02 0.34 12.07
C GLY A 136 21.40 1.57 12.89
N LEU A 137 20.63 2.66 12.80
CA LEU A 137 20.92 3.95 13.43
C LEU A 137 20.04 4.20 14.67
N GLU A 138 20.49 5.12 15.56
CA GLU A 138 19.74 5.51 16.75
C GLU A 138 18.65 6.55 16.39
N GLY A 139 17.40 6.13 16.52
CA GLY A 139 16.25 6.94 16.10
C GLY A 139 15.99 8.19 16.94
N ALA A 140 16.35 8.20 18.21
CA ALA A 140 16.01 9.31 19.11
C ALA A 140 16.66 10.63 18.68
N LEU A 141 17.96 10.61 18.37
CA LEU A 141 18.71 11.78 17.93
C LEU A 141 18.22 12.30 16.57
N ILE A 142 17.89 11.38 15.66
CA ILE A 142 17.42 11.74 14.31
C ILE A 142 16.04 12.37 14.39
N ILE A 143 15.12 11.80 15.18
CA ILE A 143 13.78 12.35 15.38
C ILE A 143 13.86 13.77 15.97
N ASP A 144 14.66 13.98 17.00
CA ASP A 144 14.83 15.29 17.62
C ASP A 144 15.36 16.34 16.63
N LYS A 145 16.35 15.95 15.83
CA LYS A 145 16.91 16.84 14.80
C LYS A 145 15.92 17.14 13.67
N VAL A 146 15.19 16.15 13.18
CA VAL A 146 14.14 16.38 12.17
C VAL A 146 13.04 17.26 12.74
N ARG A 147 12.61 17.03 13.97
CA ARG A 147 11.58 17.83 14.65
C ARG A 147 11.99 19.28 14.88
N SER A 148 13.25 19.56 15.18
CA SER A 148 13.77 20.91 15.41
C SER A 148 14.09 21.67 14.12
N ALA A 149 14.09 21.02 12.96
CA ALA A 149 14.34 21.66 11.67
C ALA A 149 13.24 22.69 11.32
N SER A 150 13.64 23.84 10.80
CA SER A 150 12.77 24.97 10.49
C SER A 150 11.86 24.74 9.27
N ASN A 151 12.37 23.98 8.29
CA ASN A 151 11.59 23.65 7.09
C ASN A 151 10.75 22.40 7.34
N THR A 152 9.47 22.44 7.04
CA THR A 152 8.53 21.33 7.23
C THR A 152 8.82 20.13 6.35
N SER A 153 9.52 20.31 5.23
CA SER A 153 9.93 19.25 4.31
C SER A 153 11.24 18.57 4.69
N ASP A 154 12.01 19.16 5.63
CA ASP A 154 13.28 18.57 6.05
C ASP A 154 13.06 17.25 6.79
N GLY A 155 13.79 16.23 6.37
CA GLY A 155 13.75 14.90 6.92
C GLY A 155 15.11 14.21 6.89
N PHE A 156 15.11 12.92 7.15
CA PHE A 156 16.30 12.08 7.13
C PHE A 156 16.16 11.01 6.05
N ASP A 157 17.07 11.04 5.09
CA ASP A 157 17.22 9.99 4.09
C ASP A 157 18.09 8.86 4.66
N ALA A 158 17.47 7.74 4.98
CA ALA A 158 18.13 6.58 5.56
C ALA A 158 19.06 5.84 4.57
N ALA A 159 18.90 6.03 3.28
CA ALA A 159 19.75 5.40 2.26
C ALA A 159 21.10 6.10 2.13
N SER A 160 21.11 7.43 2.19
CA SER A 160 22.34 8.24 2.15
C SER A 160 22.84 8.68 3.53
N GLU A 161 22.09 8.40 4.59
CA GLU A 161 22.34 8.82 5.97
C GLU A 161 22.47 10.34 6.12
N THR A 162 21.71 11.10 5.30
CA THR A 162 21.81 12.58 5.27
C THR A 162 20.48 13.24 5.58
N TYR A 163 20.56 14.48 6.09
CA TYR A 163 19.40 15.34 6.26
C TYR A 163 19.18 16.14 4.99
N THR A 164 17.96 16.08 4.44
CA THR A 164 17.62 16.72 3.17
C THR A 164 16.16 17.15 3.14
N ASP A 165 15.81 18.01 2.17
CA ASP A 165 14.43 18.28 1.82
C ASP A 165 13.86 17.03 1.13
N MET A 166 12.91 16.37 1.78
CA MET A 166 12.34 15.10 1.31
C MET A 166 11.59 15.25 -0.01
N ILE A 167 10.93 16.39 -0.22
CA ILE A 167 10.17 16.64 -1.46
C ILE A 167 11.15 16.83 -2.63
N GLN A 168 12.22 17.62 -2.44
CA GLN A 168 13.24 17.84 -3.47
C GLN A 168 14.04 16.57 -3.77
N ALA A 169 14.28 15.74 -2.76
CA ALA A 169 14.93 14.44 -2.92
C ALA A 169 14.03 13.38 -3.58
N GLY A 170 12.73 13.66 -3.77
CA GLY A 170 11.77 12.70 -4.32
C GLY A 170 11.31 11.64 -3.33
N ILE A 171 11.57 11.84 -2.04
CA ILE A 171 11.11 10.95 -0.96
C ILE A 171 9.76 11.47 -0.47
N ILE A 172 8.72 11.01 -1.12
CA ILE A 172 7.34 11.49 -0.96
C ILE A 172 6.38 10.35 -0.67
N ASP A 173 5.34 10.65 0.11
CA ASP A 173 4.23 9.74 0.38
C ASP A 173 2.91 10.33 -0.09
N PRO A 174 1.95 9.52 -0.57
CA PRO A 174 0.60 9.99 -0.85
C PRO A 174 -0.12 10.37 0.45
N THR A 175 -0.70 11.55 0.51
CA THR A 175 -1.42 12.03 1.70
C THR A 175 -2.53 11.07 2.12
N LYS A 176 -3.31 10.57 1.17
CA LYS A 176 -4.40 9.62 1.39
C LYS A 176 -3.91 8.35 2.10
N VAL A 177 -2.76 7.80 1.69
CA VAL A 177 -2.19 6.58 2.28
C VAL A 177 -1.80 6.83 3.74
N VAL A 178 -1.06 7.91 4.02
CA VAL A 178 -0.61 8.26 5.37
C VAL A 178 -1.80 8.51 6.31
N ARG A 179 -2.79 9.26 5.86
CA ARG A 179 -4.01 9.54 6.61
C ARG A 179 -4.81 8.27 6.92
N THR A 180 -5.10 7.47 5.90
CA THR A 180 -5.89 6.23 6.05
C THR A 180 -5.16 5.21 6.92
N ALA A 181 -3.83 5.11 6.82
CA ALA A 181 -3.04 4.24 7.69
C ALA A 181 -3.20 4.62 9.18
N LEU A 182 -3.13 5.91 9.49
CA LEU A 182 -3.33 6.40 10.86
C LEU A 182 -4.76 6.16 11.36
N GLU A 183 -5.76 6.45 10.54
CA GLU A 183 -7.18 6.22 10.87
C GLU A 183 -7.47 4.75 11.16
N ASN A 184 -6.99 3.85 10.29
CA ASN A 184 -7.17 2.41 10.45
C ASN A 184 -6.40 1.87 11.68
N ALA A 185 -5.17 2.34 11.91
CA ALA A 185 -4.39 1.96 13.08
C ALA A 185 -5.10 2.37 14.39
N ALA A 186 -5.62 3.59 14.45
CA ALA A 186 -6.37 4.08 15.61
C ALA A 186 -7.67 3.29 15.82
N SER A 187 -8.38 2.94 14.75
CA SER A 187 -9.60 2.13 14.81
C SER A 187 -9.33 0.74 15.38
N VAL A 188 -8.31 0.05 14.86
CA VAL A 188 -7.93 -1.29 15.34
C VAL A 188 -7.41 -1.23 16.78
N ALA A 189 -6.55 -0.27 17.12
CA ALA A 189 -6.05 -0.10 18.48
C ALA A 189 -7.20 0.16 19.47
N GLY A 190 -8.19 0.98 19.11
CA GLY A 190 -9.37 1.22 19.91
C GLY A 190 -10.18 -0.05 20.16
N LEU A 191 -10.33 -0.91 19.17
CA LEU A 191 -10.98 -2.23 19.36
C LEU A 191 -10.17 -3.12 20.30
N VAL A 192 -8.85 -3.20 20.15
CA VAL A 192 -7.98 -4.00 21.03
C VAL A 192 -8.07 -3.54 22.47
N LEU A 193 -8.10 -2.21 22.72
CA LEU A 193 -8.24 -1.65 24.07
C LEU A 193 -9.54 -2.01 24.75
N THR A 194 -10.59 -2.36 24.00
CA THR A 194 -11.90 -2.76 24.55
C THR A 194 -12.01 -4.27 24.79
N THR A 195 -11.02 -5.05 24.41
CA THR A 195 -11.02 -6.52 24.58
C THR A 195 -10.43 -6.91 25.94
N GLU A 196 -10.99 -7.94 26.56
CA GLU A 196 -10.51 -8.49 27.83
C GLU A 196 -9.58 -9.72 27.64
N ALA A 197 -9.72 -10.42 26.52
CA ALA A 197 -8.95 -11.62 26.23
C ALA A 197 -8.65 -11.78 24.74
N GLY A 198 -7.48 -12.32 24.43
CA GLY A 198 -7.09 -12.74 23.10
C GLY A 198 -7.10 -14.27 23.00
N VAL A 199 -7.68 -14.81 21.93
CA VAL A 199 -7.63 -16.25 21.61
C VAL A 199 -6.67 -16.43 20.44
N HIS A 200 -5.63 -17.22 20.68
CA HIS A 200 -4.56 -17.45 19.70
C HIS A 200 -4.34 -18.94 19.51
N GLU A 201 -3.97 -19.36 18.32
CA GLU A 201 -3.50 -20.71 18.08
C GLU A 201 -2.16 -20.93 18.80
N LEU A 202 -2.01 -22.10 19.43
CA LEU A 202 -0.73 -22.48 20.00
C LEU A 202 0.26 -22.77 18.88
N PRO A 203 1.53 -22.38 19.02
CA PRO A 203 2.54 -22.77 18.06
C PRO A 203 2.58 -24.30 17.93
N GLU A 204 2.55 -24.81 16.70
CA GLU A 204 2.71 -26.23 16.46
C GLU A 204 4.09 -26.69 16.96
N ASP A 205 4.10 -27.72 17.83
CA ASP A 205 5.33 -28.39 18.23
C ASP A 205 5.94 -29.07 17.00
N LYS A 206 7.00 -28.50 16.46
CA LYS A 206 7.74 -29.05 15.30
C LYS A 206 8.25 -30.46 15.55
N ASP A 207 8.39 -30.86 16.82
CA ASP A 207 8.81 -32.19 17.25
C ASP A 207 7.69 -33.26 17.15
N LYS A 208 6.45 -32.86 16.90
CA LYS A 208 5.30 -33.75 16.71
C LYS A 208 4.93 -33.99 15.25
N MET A 209 5.70 -33.51 14.30
CA MET A 209 5.54 -33.97 12.93
C MET A 209 5.80 -35.47 12.87
N PRO A 210 4.84 -36.28 12.41
CA PRO A 210 5.08 -37.72 12.20
C PRO A 210 6.30 -37.83 11.26
N PRO A 211 7.23 -38.76 11.55
CA PRO A 211 8.39 -38.96 10.70
C PRO A 211 7.89 -39.20 9.27
N MET A 212 8.37 -38.43 8.32
CA MET A 212 8.12 -38.70 6.90
C MET A 212 8.44 -40.16 6.64
N PRO A 213 7.53 -40.94 6.01
CA PRO A 213 7.83 -42.31 5.66
C PRO A 213 9.12 -42.31 4.84
N PRO A 214 10.09 -43.17 5.18
CA PRO A 214 11.34 -43.26 4.44
C PRO A 214 10.97 -43.50 2.96
N GLY A 215 11.47 -42.60 2.10
CA GLY A 215 11.14 -42.55 0.70
C GLY A 215 11.19 -43.93 0.07
N GLY A 216 10.07 -44.35 -0.49
CA GLY A 216 10.02 -45.53 -1.34
C GLY A 216 10.99 -45.34 -2.48
N GLY A 217 12.08 -46.09 -2.41
CA GLY A 217 13.07 -46.14 -3.46
C GLY A 217 12.36 -46.45 -4.77
N MET A 218 12.53 -45.57 -5.73
CA MET A 218 12.15 -45.82 -7.12
C MET A 218 12.99 -46.98 -7.62
N GLY A 219 12.36 -48.15 -7.63
CA GLY A 219 12.97 -49.38 -8.10
C GLY A 219 13.54 -49.20 -9.51
N ASP A 220 14.79 -49.48 -9.55
CA ASP A 220 15.58 -49.80 -10.72
C ASP A 220 14.81 -50.75 -11.65
N MET A 221 14.30 -50.26 -12.77
CA MET A 221 13.89 -51.09 -13.89
C MET A 221 15.02 -51.08 -14.93
N GLY A 222 16.12 -51.68 -14.48
CA GLY A 222 17.16 -52.13 -15.37
C GLY A 222 16.75 -53.38 -16.15
N GLY A 223 16.96 -53.32 -17.44
CA GLY A 223 17.32 -54.49 -18.19
C GLY A 223 16.21 -55.27 -18.91
N MET A 224 16.05 -55.02 -20.19
CA MET A 224 15.89 -56.10 -21.13
C MET A 224 16.55 -55.70 -22.46
N GLY A 225 17.80 -56.10 -22.56
CA GLY A 225 18.51 -56.15 -23.80
C GLY A 225 18.08 -57.32 -24.68
N GLY A 226 18.23 -57.16 -25.95
CA GLY A 226 18.65 -58.24 -26.80
C GLY A 226 17.60 -58.80 -27.76
N MET A 227 18.08 -58.81 -28.99
CA MET A 227 17.75 -59.71 -30.13
C MET A 227 16.72 -59.13 -31.13
N MET A 228 17.14 -58.74 -32.17
CA MET A 228 17.60 -59.16 -33.50
C MET A 228 17.63 -57.96 -34.42
#